data_285a2f931584437215a70b64add3c6eb
#
_entry.id   285a2f931584437215a70b64add3c6eb
#
_cell.length_a   1.000
_cell.length_b   1.000
_cell.length_c   1.000
_cell.angle_alpha   90.00
_cell.angle_beta   90.00
_cell.angle_gamma   90.00
#
_symmetry.space_group_name_H-M   'P 1'
#
loop_
_entity.id
_entity.type
_entity.pdbx_description
1 polymer ?
#
loop_
_entity_poly.entity_id
_entity_poly.type
_entity_poly.pdbx_seq_one_letter_code
_entity_poly.pdbx_strand_id
1 'polypeptide(L)'
;MRQALATVGVTTLVLASSAVAGAAPTGHYNAAAAKLVPAAYKGKVLQVATDATYAPDEYMSGTKMVGFDVQLINAIATTLGLKVNENNVTFDNIIAGIKSGHYVIGNSSFTDTKAREAQVNFVDYFQAGEGVYAKSSSTLGFAGLKSFCGHSVAVETGTVEQTDAQTTAKSCPATKKLSVLTFSTQTEANVAVSSGHAQFGFADSQIAGYIVATSKGAFKLVGKAVNVAPYGIATPKTAAGHQLALAIQAALKVLIANGTYHAILTSFGVQAGALPVGRIQLNGATS
;
A
#
# COMPACT_ATOMS: atom_id res chain seq x y z
N MET A 1 15.90 25.69 -68.33
CA MET A 1 16.44 24.73 -67.35
C MET A 1 15.57 24.75 -66.10
N ARG A 2 14.73 23.71 -65.91
CA ARG A 2 13.87 23.55 -64.73
C ARG A 2 14.48 22.46 -63.87
N GLN A 3 14.94 22.79 -62.66
CA GLN A 3 15.42 21.82 -61.67
C GLN A 3 14.20 21.27 -60.91
N ALA A 4 14.07 19.93 -60.91
CA ALA A 4 13.10 19.21 -60.11
C ALA A 4 13.71 18.94 -58.75
N LEU A 5 13.08 19.42 -57.64
CA LEU A 5 13.40 19.01 -56.29
C LEU A 5 12.66 17.70 -55.99
N ALA A 6 13.44 16.66 -55.68
CA ALA A 6 12.93 15.41 -55.16
C ALA A 6 12.80 15.52 -53.61
N THR A 7 11.59 15.45 -53.10
CA THR A 7 11.31 15.31 -51.68
C THR A 7 11.42 13.85 -51.25
N VAL A 8 12.42 13.53 -50.43
CA VAL A 8 12.56 12.22 -49.78
C VAL A 8 11.68 12.19 -48.55
N GLY A 9 10.58 11.46 -48.62
CA GLY A 9 9.72 11.20 -47.46
C GLY A 9 10.36 10.16 -46.54
N VAL A 10 10.73 10.56 -45.32
CA VAL A 10 11.15 9.63 -44.29
C VAL A 10 9.91 9.07 -43.60
N THR A 11 9.58 7.82 -43.92
CA THR A 11 8.50 7.08 -43.24
C THR A 11 9.08 6.51 -41.97
N THR A 12 8.80 7.15 -40.83
CA THR A 12 9.11 6.61 -39.48
C THR A 12 8.15 5.45 -39.17
N LEU A 13 8.69 4.24 -39.21
CA LEU A 13 8.00 3.03 -38.77
C LEU A 13 7.94 3.05 -37.22
N VAL A 14 6.80 3.41 -36.66
CA VAL A 14 6.53 3.27 -35.20
C VAL A 14 6.27 1.77 -34.95
N LEU A 15 7.28 1.07 -34.48
CA LEU A 15 7.12 -0.27 -33.91
C LEU A 15 6.35 -0.14 -32.61
N ALA A 16 5.06 -0.36 -32.65
CA ALA A 16 4.25 -0.60 -31.47
C ALA A 16 4.70 -1.94 -30.86
N SER A 17 5.57 -1.90 -29.86
CA SER A 17 5.85 -3.05 -29.01
C SER A 17 4.58 -3.36 -28.24
N SER A 18 3.80 -4.33 -28.69
CA SER A 18 2.78 -4.99 -27.89
C SER A 18 3.48 -5.66 -26.71
N ALA A 19 3.41 -5.04 -25.55
CA ALA A 19 3.76 -5.68 -24.31
C ALA A 19 2.85 -6.91 -24.18
N VAL A 20 3.41 -8.09 -24.35
CA VAL A 20 2.74 -9.34 -23.99
C VAL A 20 2.48 -9.21 -22.49
N ALA A 21 1.20 -9.07 -22.11
CA ALA A 21 0.79 -9.16 -20.72
C ALA A 21 1.15 -10.57 -20.26
N GLY A 22 2.33 -10.72 -19.68
CA GLY A 22 2.74 -11.95 -19.02
C GLY A 22 1.72 -12.28 -17.93
N ALA A 23 1.42 -13.57 -17.75
CA ALA A 23 0.58 -13.99 -16.63
C ALA A 23 1.14 -13.41 -15.33
N ALA A 24 0.25 -12.90 -14.46
CA ALA A 24 0.66 -12.36 -13.15
C ALA A 24 1.51 -13.40 -12.39
N PRO A 25 2.61 -12.98 -11.74
CA PRO A 25 3.44 -13.90 -10.97
C PRO A 25 2.60 -14.59 -9.90
N THR A 26 2.56 -15.92 -9.90
CA THR A 26 1.80 -16.73 -8.95
C THR A 26 2.74 -17.51 -8.04
N GLY A 27 2.34 -17.71 -6.78
CA GLY A 27 3.06 -18.60 -5.87
C GLY A 27 2.99 -20.07 -6.35
N HIS A 28 3.96 -20.87 -5.88
CA HIS A 28 3.94 -22.32 -6.05
C HIS A 28 3.85 -22.98 -4.68
N TYR A 29 3.06 -24.04 -4.58
CA TYR A 29 2.90 -24.79 -3.33
C TYR A 29 4.26 -25.22 -2.75
N ASN A 30 4.46 -24.95 -1.46
CA ASN A 30 5.67 -25.33 -0.73
C ASN A 30 5.28 -26.17 0.51
N ALA A 31 5.56 -27.47 0.47
CA ALA A 31 5.16 -28.39 1.52
C ALA A 31 5.76 -28.06 2.90
N ALA A 32 6.98 -27.50 2.95
CA ALA A 32 7.62 -27.12 4.21
C ALA A 32 6.91 -25.93 4.87
N ALA A 33 6.60 -24.88 4.10
CA ALA A 33 5.84 -23.73 4.59
C ALA A 33 4.39 -24.12 4.95
N ALA A 34 3.73 -24.93 4.12
CA ALA A 34 2.36 -25.39 4.33
C ALA A 34 2.18 -26.23 5.62
N LYS A 35 3.23 -26.95 6.07
CA LYS A 35 3.20 -27.67 7.36
C LYS A 35 3.00 -26.74 8.55
N LEU A 36 3.42 -25.48 8.47
CA LEU A 36 3.27 -24.49 9.53
C LEU A 36 1.83 -23.97 9.67
N VAL A 37 0.98 -24.19 8.66
CA VAL A 37 -0.43 -23.75 8.71
C VAL A 37 -1.15 -24.51 9.84
N PRO A 38 -1.74 -23.79 10.83
CA PRO A 38 -2.44 -24.44 11.93
C PRO A 38 -3.71 -25.17 11.45
N ALA A 39 -4.05 -26.27 12.14
CA ALA A 39 -5.22 -27.09 11.79
C ALA A 39 -6.52 -26.29 11.71
N ALA A 40 -6.64 -25.23 12.54
CA ALA A 40 -7.81 -24.35 12.55
C ALA A 40 -8.11 -23.69 11.20
N TYR A 41 -7.11 -23.55 10.32
CA TYR A 41 -7.23 -22.86 9.02
C TYR A 41 -7.08 -23.79 7.81
N LYS A 42 -6.60 -25.03 8.00
CA LYS A 42 -6.46 -26.00 6.90
C LYS A 42 -7.82 -26.31 6.28
N GLY A 43 -7.84 -26.33 4.94
CA GLY A 43 -9.05 -26.68 4.16
C GLY A 43 -10.15 -25.61 4.18
N LYS A 44 -9.93 -24.45 4.83
CA LYS A 44 -10.89 -23.34 4.87
C LYS A 44 -10.53 -22.26 3.85
N VAL A 45 -11.53 -21.46 3.48
CA VAL A 45 -11.34 -20.18 2.78
C VAL A 45 -11.16 -19.10 3.84
N LEU A 46 -9.98 -18.49 3.90
CA LEU A 46 -9.67 -17.46 4.88
C LEU A 46 -10.20 -16.10 4.41
N GLN A 47 -10.94 -15.41 5.27
CA GLN A 47 -11.45 -14.07 4.98
C GLN A 47 -10.33 -13.06 5.21
N VAL A 48 -9.99 -12.32 4.16
CA VAL A 48 -8.99 -11.23 4.15
C VAL A 48 -9.75 -9.91 4.10
N ALA A 49 -9.41 -8.99 5.00
CA ALA A 49 -9.92 -7.62 4.97
C ALA A 49 -8.87 -6.69 4.32
N THR A 50 -9.32 -5.84 3.41
CA THR A 50 -8.51 -4.96 2.57
C THR A 50 -9.30 -3.70 2.28
N ASP A 51 -8.71 -2.51 2.34
CA ASP A 51 -9.33 -1.27 1.86
C ASP A 51 -8.96 -1.04 0.39
N ALA A 52 -9.88 -1.37 -0.51
CA ALA A 52 -9.62 -1.28 -1.95
C ALA A 52 -9.77 0.15 -2.52
N THR A 53 -9.30 1.15 -1.79
CA THR A 53 -9.23 2.55 -2.23
C THR A 53 -7.80 3.09 -2.31
N TYR A 54 -6.79 2.21 -2.12
CA TYR A 54 -5.40 2.57 -1.84
C TYR A 54 -4.44 2.12 -2.96
N ALA A 55 -4.71 2.58 -4.21
CA ALA A 55 -3.87 2.24 -5.39
C ALA A 55 -2.43 2.81 -5.26
N PRO A 56 -1.40 2.06 -5.67
CA PRO A 56 -1.42 0.80 -6.44
C PRO A 56 -1.41 -0.47 -5.58
N ASP A 57 -1.50 -0.33 -4.26
CA ASP A 57 -1.34 -1.43 -3.31
C ASP A 57 -2.57 -2.35 -3.33
N GLU A 58 -3.78 -1.78 -3.15
CA GLU A 58 -5.06 -2.46 -3.28
C GLU A 58 -6.15 -1.50 -3.78
N TYR A 59 -6.84 -1.89 -4.85
CA TYR A 59 -7.89 -1.04 -5.44
C TYR A 59 -8.87 -1.83 -6.30
N MET A 60 -10.02 -1.23 -6.59
CA MET A 60 -11.01 -1.81 -7.50
C MET A 60 -10.69 -1.46 -8.96
N SER A 61 -10.58 -2.47 -9.81
CA SER A 61 -10.57 -2.35 -11.28
C SER A 61 -11.84 -2.97 -11.84
N GLY A 62 -12.84 -2.14 -12.09
CA GLY A 62 -14.20 -2.61 -12.34
C GLY A 62 -14.76 -3.31 -11.10
N THR A 63 -15.12 -4.59 -11.23
CA THR A 63 -15.62 -5.41 -10.13
C THR A 63 -14.55 -6.26 -9.45
N LYS A 64 -13.29 -6.18 -9.89
CA LYS A 64 -12.20 -6.98 -9.36
C LYS A 64 -11.32 -6.13 -8.44
N MET A 65 -10.95 -6.69 -7.29
CA MET A 65 -9.91 -6.14 -6.44
C MET A 65 -8.55 -6.52 -7.02
N VAL A 66 -7.66 -5.55 -7.16
CA VAL A 66 -6.33 -5.69 -7.77
C VAL A 66 -5.32 -4.85 -6.98
N GLY A 67 -4.05 -5.09 -7.19
CA GLY A 67 -2.96 -4.37 -6.53
C GLY A 67 -1.85 -5.32 -6.13
N PHE A 68 -0.70 -4.77 -5.70
CA PHE A 68 0.40 -5.65 -5.33
C PHE A 68 0.10 -6.43 -4.05
N ASP A 69 -0.59 -5.86 -3.08
CA ASP A 69 -1.03 -6.53 -1.86
C ASP A 69 -1.96 -7.70 -2.19
N VAL A 70 -2.92 -7.46 -3.08
CA VAL A 70 -3.85 -8.49 -3.57
C VAL A 70 -3.10 -9.64 -4.24
N GLN A 71 -2.14 -9.34 -5.12
CA GLN A 71 -1.33 -10.39 -5.76
C GLN A 71 -0.44 -11.13 -4.76
N LEU A 72 0.15 -10.40 -3.80
CA LEU A 72 1.06 -10.98 -2.82
C LEU A 72 0.32 -11.94 -1.88
N ILE A 73 -0.85 -11.55 -1.34
CA ILE A 73 -1.60 -12.45 -0.45
C ILE A 73 -2.09 -13.69 -1.17
N ASN A 74 -2.46 -13.60 -2.45
CA ASN A 74 -2.82 -14.75 -3.28
C ASN A 74 -1.61 -15.68 -3.55
N ALA A 75 -0.43 -15.12 -3.78
CA ALA A 75 0.80 -15.88 -3.94
C ALA A 75 1.20 -16.58 -2.63
N ILE A 76 1.06 -15.92 -1.48
CA ILE A 76 1.26 -16.50 -0.15
C ILE A 76 0.27 -17.63 0.08
N ALA A 77 -1.02 -17.43 -0.17
CA ALA A 77 -2.05 -18.44 -0.01
C ALA A 77 -1.75 -19.68 -0.86
N THR A 78 -1.40 -19.49 -2.14
CA THR A 78 -0.99 -20.58 -3.05
C THR A 78 0.22 -21.33 -2.50
N THR A 79 1.24 -20.63 -2.01
CA THR A 79 2.46 -21.23 -1.42
C THR A 79 2.13 -22.09 -0.19
N LEU A 80 1.15 -21.68 0.60
CA LEU A 80 0.68 -22.39 1.80
C LEU A 80 -0.37 -23.47 1.52
N GLY A 81 -0.89 -23.60 0.29
CA GLY A 81 -2.02 -24.48 -0.03
C GLY A 81 -3.32 -24.02 0.61
N LEU A 82 -3.48 -22.72 0.83
CA LEU A 82 -4.67 -22.07 1.36
C LEU A 82 -5.52 -21.44 0.24
N LYS A 83 -6.77 -21.15 0.57
CA LYS A 83 -7.66 -20.32 -0.23
C LYS A 83 -7.99 -19.06 0.56
N VAL A 84 -8.03 -17.91 -0.11
CA VAL A 84 -8.40 -16.62 0.47
C VAL A 84 -9.62 -16.05 -0.26
N ASN A 85 -10.40 -15.24 0.46
CA ASN A 85 -11.46 -14.42 -0.08
C ASN A 85 -11.25 -12.99 0.44
N GLU A 86 -11.00 -12.05 -0.47
CA GLU A 86 -10.73 -10.66 -0.16
C GLU A 86 -12.03 -9.88 -0.03
N ASN A 87 -12.14 -9.10 1.03
CA ASN A 87 -13.33 -8.31 1.36
C ASN A 87 -12.91 -6.84 1.42
N ASN A 88 -13.59 -5.99 0.65
CA ASN A 88 -13.39 -4.54 0.71
C ASN A 88 -14.01 -3.97 1.97
N VAL A 89 -13.19 -3.37 2.82
CA VAL A 89 -13.55 -2.87 4.16
C VAL A 89 -12.81 -1.57 4.37
N THR A 90 -13.43 -0.56 4.98
CA THR A 90 -12.71 0.67 5.33
C THR A 90 -11.56 0.36 6.30
N PHE A 91 -10.43 1.03 6.09
CA PHE A 91 -9.16 0.73 6.76
C PHE A 91 -9.28 0.66 8.29
N ASP A 92 -9.97 1.63 8.89
CA ASP A 92 -10.16 1.75 10.34
C ASP A 92 -10.94 0.57 10.97
N ASN A 93 -11.71 -0.17 10.17
CA ASN A 93 -12.51 -1.31 10.62
C ASN A 93 -11.77 -2.65 10.53
N ILE A 94 -10.63 -2.74 9.86
CA ILE A 94 -9.95 -4.03 9.60
C ILE A 94 -9.47 -4.69 10.89
N ILE A 95 -8.74 -3.97 11.77
CA ILE A 95 -8.23 -4.53 13.04
C ILE A 95 -9.37 -4.95 13.95
N ALA A 96 -10.45 -4.16 14.02
CA ALA A 96 -11.64 -4.53 14.80
C ALA A 96 -12.30 -5.81 14.26
N GLY A 97 -12.38 -5.95 12.94
CA GLY A 97 -12.89 -7.14 12.28
C GLY A 97 -12.04 -8.40 12.53
N ILE A 98 -10.70 -8.26 12.61
CA ILE A 98 -9.80 -9.35 12.98
C ILE A 98 -10.00 -9.75 14.45
N LYS A 99 -10.10 -8.79 15.36
CA LYS A 99 -10.30 -9.03 16.79
C LYS A 99 -11.63 -9.71 17.10
N SER A 100 -12.68 -9.40 16.34
CA SER A 100 -13.99 -10.04 16.47
C SER A 100 -14.07 -11.43 15.81
N GLY A 101 -13.01 -11.82 15.04
CA GLY A 101 -12.97 -13.10 14.32
C GLY A 101 -13.76 -13.08 13.00
N HIS A 102 -14.22 -11.92 12.54
CA HIS A 102 -14.88 -11.78 11.24
C HIS A 102 -13.89 -11.98 10.10
N TYR A 103 -12.67 -11.47 10.26
CA TYR A 103 -11.55 -11.67 9.35
C TYR A 103 -10.41 -12.43 10.03
N VAL A 104 -9.64 -13.16 9.23
CA VAL A 104 -8.46 -13.93 9.69
C VAL A 104 -7.16 -13.22 9.30
N ILE A 105 -7.19 -12.45 8.23
CA ILE A 105 -6.04 -11.72 7.69
C ILE A 105 -6.48 -10.27 7.41
N GLY A 106 -5.65 -9.31 7.78
CA GLY A 106 -5.70 -7.94 7.29
C GLY A 106 -4.50 -7.71 6.38
N ASN A 107 -4.76 -7.38 5.11
CA ASN A 107 -3.73 -7.12 4.12
C ASN A 107 -4.10 -5.83 3.38
N SER A 108 -3.63 -4.70 3.89
CA SER A 108 -4.03 -3.36 3.46
C SER A 108 -2.98 -2.32 3.89
N SER A 109 -1.77 -2.48 3.41
CA SER A 109 -0.67 -1.51 3.58
C SER A 109 -0.47 -1.02 5.04
N PHE A 110 -0.75 -1.91 6.02
CA PHE A 110 -0.63 -1.54 7.43
C PHE A 110 0.81 -1.21 7.82
N THR A 111 1.10 0.01 8.19
CA THR A 111 2.31 0.32 8.94
C THR A 111 2.33 -0.51 10.22
N ASP A 112 3.36 -1.35 10.40
CA ASP A 112 3.57 -2.07 11.65
C ASP A 112 4.03 -1.08 12.73
N THR A 113 3.20 -0.94 13.78
CA THR A 113 3.47 -0.08 14.93
C THR A 113 3.26 -0.84 16.23
N LYS A 114 3.97 -0.46 17.29
CA LYS A 114 3.80 -1.10 18.62
C LYS A 114 2.36 -1.05 19.12
N ALA A 115 1.64 0.04 18.84
CA ALA A 115 0.24 0.19 19.21
C ALA A 115 -0.68 -0.82 18.50
N ARG A 116 -0.40 -1.11 17.20
CA ARG A 116 -1.13 -2.12 16.43
C ARG A 116 -0.69 -3.54 16.80
N GLU A 117 0.61 -3.78 17.02
CA GLU A 117 1.14 -5.07 17.50
C GLU A 117 0.51 -5.51 18.84
N ALA A 118 0.11 -4.57 19.69
CA ALA A 118 -0.62 -4.90 20.91
C ALA A 118 -1.99 -5.56 20.63
N GLN A 119 -2.56 -5.37 19.45
CA GLN A 119 -3.90 -5.81 19.08
C GLN A 119 -3.93 -7.01 18.13
N VAL A 120 -2.97 -7.11 17.21
CA VAL A 120 -2.82 -8.16 16.19
C VAL A 120 -1.35 -8.57 16.08
N ASN A 121 -1.04 -9.67 15.39
CA ASN A 121 0.35 -9.93 14.98
C ASN A 121 0.55 -9.37 13.59
N PHE A 122 1.76 -8.89 13.29
CA PHE A 122 2.17 -8.46 11.96
C PHE A 122 3.27 -9.33 11.39
N VAL A 123 3.26 -9.54 10.09
CA VAL A 123 4.39 -10.11 9.33
C VAL A 123 4.85 -9.05 8.36
N ASP A 124 6.04 -8.48 8.58
CA ASP A 124 6.59 -7.45 7.72
C ASP A 124 6.83 -7.99 6.32
N TYR A 125 6.43 -7.19 5.31
CA TYR A 125 6.55 -7.62 3.91
C TYR A 125 7.01 -6.52 2.95
N PHE A 126 6.94 -5.25 3.34
CA PHE A 126 7.28 -4.09 2.50
C PHE A 126 7.71 -2.93 3.41
N GLN A 127 8.23 -1.84 2.85
CA GLN A 127 8.47 -0.60 3.61
C GLN A 127 8.04 0.61 2.80
N ALA A 128 7.43 1.58 3.47
CA ALA A 128 7.04 2.86 2.91
C ALA A 128 7.34 4.00 3.89
N GLY A 129 7.45 5.21 3.37
CA GLY A 129 7.40 6.42 4.17
C GLY A 129 6.08 7.13 3.91
N GLU A 130 5.80 8.17 4.67
CA GLU A 130 4.64 9.05 4.48
C GLU A 130 4.96 10.11 3.44
N GLY A 131 4.14 10.23 2.40
CA GLY A 131 4.28 11.14 1.27
C GLY A 131 3.24 12.25 1.27
N VAL A 132 3.64 13.42 0.82
CA VAL A 132 2.75 14.59 0.72
C VAL A 132 2.54 14.97 -0.72
N TYR A 133 1.30 15.22 -1.09
CA TYR A 133 0.92 15.77 -2.40
C TYR A 133 -0.01 16.97 -2.24
N ALA A 134 -0.07 17.79 -3.28
CA ALA A 134 -0.93 18.96 -3.35
C ALA A 134 -1.37 19.20 -4.79
N LYS A 135 -2.30 20.11 -5.01
CA LYS A 135 -2.64 20.58 -6.38
C LYS A 135 -1.38 21.08 -7.09
N SER A 136 -1.26 20.81 -8.38
CA SER A 136 -0.11 21.28 -9.18
C SER A 136 0.10 22.80 -9.12
N SER A 137 -0.99 23.55 -9.01
CA SER A 137 -0.97 25.01 -8.86
C SER A 137 -0.53 25.51 -7.47
N SER A 138 -0.44 24.64 -6.46
CA SER A 138 -0.01 25.03 -5.10
C SER A 138 1.44 25.51 -5.10
N THR A 139 1.74 26.54 -4.35
CA THR A 139 3.12 27.03 -4.10
C THR A 139 3.67 26.57 -2.76
N LEU A 140 2.89 25.76 -2.02
CA LEU A 140 3.28 25.26 -0.70
C LEU A 140 4.44 24.27 -0.80
N GLY A 141 5.37 24.35 0.16
CA GLY A 141 6.46 23.43 0.34
C GLY A 141 6.23 22.50 1.53
N PHE A 142 6.98 21.40 1.59
CA PHE A 142 7.00 20.50 2.72
C PHE A 142 8.44 20.15 3.09
N ALA A 143 8.85 20.48 4.31
CA ALA A 143 10.17 20.21 4.87
C ALA A 143 10.07 19.39 6.17
N GLY A 144 8.95 18.68 6.36
CA GLY A 144 8.60 17.91 7.53
C GLY A 144 7.23 18.31 8.09
N LEU A 145 6.70 17.54 9.03
CA LEU A 145 5.30 17.63 9.50
C LEU A 145 4.90 19.04 9.99
N LYS A 146 5.84 19.82 10.53
CA LYS A 146 5.59 21.22 10.94
C LYS A 146 5.20 22.15 9.78
N SER A 147 5.50 21.77 8.53
CA SER A 147 5.04 22.51 7.36
C SER A 147 3.51 22.52 7.20
N PHE A 148 2.80 21.62 7.87
CA PHE A 148 1.34 21.61 7.89
C PHE A 148 0.73 22.73 8.75
N CYS A 149 1.48 23.32 9.69
CA CYS A 149 0.97 24.37 10.57
C CYS A 149 0.51 25.61 9.78
N GLY A 150 -0.74 26.01 9.98
CA GLY A 150 -1.40 27.11 9.26
C GLY A 150 -2.13 26.66 7.99
N HIS A 151 -2.21 25.37 7.73
CA HIS A 151 -2.80 24.77 6.53
C HIS A 151 -3.85 23.72 6.87
N SER A 152 -4.48 23.14 5.85
CA SER A 152 -5.35 21.97 5.95
C SER A 152 -4.71 20.77 5.27
N VAL A 153 -4.84 19.59 5.90
CA VAL A 153 -4.36 18.31 5.38
C VAL A 153 -5.50 17.29 5.36
N ALA A 154 -5.65 16.58 4.24
CA ALA A 154 -6.57 15.46 4.08
C ALA A 154 -5.83 14.15 4.33
N VAL A 155 -6.40 13.30 5.18
CA VAL A 155 -5.88 11.99 5.55
C VAL A 155 -7.01 10.96 5.60
N GLU A 156 -6.68 9.69 5.38
CA GLU A 156 -7.60 8.61 5.62
C GLU A 156 -7.69 8.26 7.10
N THR A 157 -8.87 7.87 7.56
CA THR A 157 -9.15 7.54 8.97
C THR A 157 -8.44 6.25 9.37
N GLY A 158 -7.84 6.24 10.57
CA GLY A 158 -7.16 5.06 11.14
C GLY A 158 -5.70 4.89 10.71
N THR A 159 -5.19 5.75 9.82
CA THR A 159 -3.81 5.70 9.32
C THR A 159 -2.80 6.29 10.31
N VAL A 160 -1.52 6.03 10.09
CA VAL A 160 -0.44 6.70 10.83
C VAL A 160 -0.35 8.16 10.45
N GLU A 161 -0.63 8.51 9.20
CA GLU A 161 -0.70 9.89 8.71
C GLU A 161 -1.73 10.71 9.47
N GLN A 162 -2.90 10.13 9.78
CA GLN A 162 -3.89 10.79 10.64
C GLN A 162 -3.30 11.06 12.03
N THR A 163 -2.66 10.07 12.62
CA THR A 163 -2.06 10.18 13.97
C THR A 163 -0.98 11.25 14.01
N ASP A 164 -0.11 11.28 13.00
CA ASP A 164 1.01 12.22 12.88
C ASP A 164 0.53 13.65 12.59
N ALA A 165 -0.47 13.79 11.73
CA ALA A 165 -1.11 15.09 11.48
C ALA A 165 -1.79 15.63 12.75
N GLN A 166 -2.54 14.78 13.49
CA GLN A 166 -3.19 15.18 14.76
C GLN A 166 -2.17 15.53 15.84
N THR A 167 -1.07 14.77 15.93
CA THR A 167 0.02 15.06 16.87
C THR A 167 0.71 16.37 16.52
N THR A 168 0.95 16.61 15.24
CA THR A 168 1.50 17.85 14.74
C THR A 168 0.57 19.03 15.05
N ALA A 169 -0.74 18.88 14.86
CA ALA A 169 -1.73 19.93 15.15
C ALA A 169 -1.67 20.43 16.59
N LYS A 170 -1.49 19.51 17.57
CA LYS A 170 -1.35 19.86 18.99
C LYS A 170 -0.11 20.73 19.28
N SER A 171 0.89 20.68 18.41
CA SER A 171 2.17 21.37 18.57
C SER A 171 2.32 22.60 17.66
N CYS A 172 1.31 22.93 16.86
CA CYS A 172 1.29 24.14 16.06
C CYS A 172 1.01 25.40 16.90
N PRO A 173 1.61 26.57 16.56
CA PRO A 173 1.28 27.82 17.21
C PRO A 173 -0.22 28.17 17.08
N ALA A 174 -0.79 28.82 18.08
CA ALA A 174 -2.20 29.21 18.11
C ALA A 174 -2.60 30.07 16.89
N THR A 175 -1.65 30.85 16.35
CA THR A 175 -1.83 31.71 15.16
C THR A 175 -1.69 30.95 13.83
N LYS A 176 -1.22 29.69 13.85
CA LYS A 176 -0.98 28.83 12.68
C LYS A 176 -1.55 27.43 12.92
N LYS A 177 -2.83 27.34 13.25
CA LYS A 177 -3.48 26.06 13.50
C LYS A 177 -3.44 25.17 12.26
N LEU A 178 -3.20 23.89 12.45
CA LEU A 178 -3.39 22.87 11.42
C LEU A 178 -4.83 22.35 11.50
N SER A 179 -5.49 22.30 10.35
CA SER A 179 -6.80 21.63 10.18
C SER A 179 -6.57 20.23 9.61
N VAL A 180 -6.81 19.19 10.42
CA VAL A 180 -6.76 17.80 9.96
C VAL A 180 -8.15 17.38 9.54
N LEU A 181 -8.31 17.06 8.25
CA LEU A 181 -9.56 16.62 7.64
C LEU A 181 -9.46 15.12 7.40
N THR A 182 -10.30 14.35 8.08
CA THR A 182 -10.29 12.88 8.03
C THR A 182 -11.41 12.37 7.14
N PHE A 183 -11.12 11.37 6.33
CA PHE A 183 -12.02 10.77 5.36
C PHE A 183 -12.03 9.25 5.54
N SER A 184 -13.15 8.62 5.22
CA SER A 184 -13.30 7.16 5.36
C SER A 184 -12.46 6.37 4.35
N THR A 185 -12.09 7.01 3.24
CA THR A 185 -11.31 6.39 2.15
C THR A 185 -10.26 7.36 1.62
N GLN A 186 -9.17 6.80 1.07
CA GLN A 186 -8.15 7.61 0.39
C GLN A 186 -8.73 8.36 -0.83
N THR A 187 -9.69 7.74 -1.52
CA THR A 187 -10.36 8.39 -2.64
C THR A 187 -11.06 9.69 -2.23
N GLU A 188 -11.77 9.71 -1.09
CA GLU A 188 -12.41 10.93 -0.56
C GLU A 188 -11.38 11.98 -0.16
N ALA A 189 -10.26 11.58 0.48
CA ALA A 189 -9.16 12.47 0.79
C ALA A 189 -8.59 13.13 -0.48
N ASN A 190 -8.42 12.36 -1.57
CA ASN A 190 -7.97 12.89 -2.87
C ASN A 190 -8.96 13.90 -3.46
N VAL A 191 -10.27 13.66 -3.33
CA VAL A 191 -11.31 14.61 -3.76
C VAL A 191 -11.23 15.92 -2.96
N ALA A 192 -11.00 15.85 -1.65
CA ALA A 192 -10.84 17.04 -0.81
C ALA A 192 -9.65 17.91 -1.26
N VAL A 193 -8.53 17.29 -1.65
CA VAL A 193 -7.38 18.04 -2.19
C VAL A 193 -7.70 18.60 -3.58
N SER A 194 -8.32 17.83 -4.47
CA SER A 194 -8.62 18.26 -5.85
C SER A 194 -9.61 19.42 -5.89
N SER A 195 -10.61 19.43 -5.00
CA SER A 195 -11.58 20.51 -4.85
C SER A 195 -11.00 21.76 -4.18
N GLY A 196 -9.86 21.62 -3.48
CA GLY A 196 -9.25 22.70 -2.68
C GLY A 196 -9.82 22.82 -1.27
N HIS A 197 -10.62 21.84 -0.82
CA HIS A 197 -11.09 21.75 0.56
C HIS A 197 -9.92 21.45 1.51
N ALA A 198 -8.94 20.66 1.08
CA ALA A 198 -7.65 20.48 1.72
C ALA A 198 -6.51 21.04 0.86
N GLN A 199 -5.49 21.61 1.50
CA GLN A 199 -4.31 22.14 0.82
C GLN A 199 -3.25 21.07 0.55
N PHE A 200 -3.16 20.07 1.43
CA PHE A 200 -2.29 18.92 1.32
C PHE A 200 -3.10 17.61 1.37
N GLY A 201 -2.64 16.60 0.65
CA GLY A 201 -2.96 15.21 0.90
C GLY A 201 -1.75 14.53 1.53
N PHE A 202 -1.99 13.62 2.46
CA PHE A 202 -0.95 12.93 3.21
C PHE A 202 -1.30 11.44 3.29
N ALA A 203 -0.48 10.61 2.65
CA ALA A 203 -0.66 9.18 2.49
C ALA A 203 0.71 8.52 2.35
N ASP A 204 0.76 7.20 2.30
CA ASP A 204 2.02 6.50 2.05
C ASP A 204 2.69 6.95 0.76
N SER A 205 4.01 6.92 0.73
CA SER A 205 4.82 7.55 -0.32
C SER A 205 4.58 7.01 -1.73
N GLN A 206 4.36 5.69 -1.89
CA GLN A 206 4.03 5.09 -3.18
C GLN A 206 2.59 5.41 -3.60
N ILE A 207 1.67 5.56 -2.64
CA ILE A 207 0.29 6.00 -2.90
C ILE A 207 0.29 7.45 -3.39
N ALA A 208 0.96 8.35 -2.68
CA ALA A 208 1.13 9.73 -3.10
C ALA A 208 1.78 9.82 -4.50
N GLY A 209 2.80 8.99 -4.76
CA GLY A 209 3.44 8.88 -6.06
C GLY A 209 2.48 8.42 -7.16
N TYR A 210 1.67 7.40 -6.89
CA TYR A 210 0.68 6.88 -7.84
C TYR A 210 -0.45 7.90 -8.11
N ILE A 211 -0.97 8.55 -7.08
CA ILE A 211 -1.97 9.61 -7.19
C ILE A 211 -1.46 10.71 -8.14
N VAL A 212 -0.22 11.16 -7.94
CA VAL A 212 0.38 12.19 -8.80
C VAL A 212 0.57 11.68 -10.24
N ALA A 213 1.13 10.48 -10.42
CA ALA A 213 1.41 9.91 -11.74
C ALA A 213 0.13 9.71 -12.58
N THR A 214 -0.98 9.34 -11.94
CA THR A 214 -2.26 9.07 -12.61
C THR A 214 -3.18 10.27 -12.72
N SER A 215 -2.87 11.38 -12.05
CA SER A 215 -3.71 12.59 -11.96
C SER A 215 -3.77 13.42 -13.24
N LYS A 216 -3.06 13.05 -14.31
CA LYS A 216 -2.94 13.85 -15.55
C LYS A 216 -2.50 15.28 -15.29
N GLY A 217 -1.59 15.48 -14.32
CA GLY A 217 -1.05 16.80 -13.97
C GLY A 217 -1.90 17.61 -12.96
N ALA A 218 -2.96 17.04 -12.39
CA ALA A 218 -3.76 17.74 -11.38
C ALA A 218 -3.02 17.88 -10.04
N PHE A 219 -2.14 16.94 -9.71
CA PHE A 219 -1.38 16.93 -8.48
C PHE A 219 0.13 16.92 -8.71
N LYS A 220 0.89 17.26 -7.66
CA LYS A 220 2.33 17.12 -7.58
C LYS A 220 2.74 16.62 -6.20
N LEU A 221 3.85 15.89 -6.12
CA LEU A 221 4.50 15.59 -4.84
C LEU A 221 5.10 16.87 -4.25
N VAL A 222 5.10 16.97 -2.92
CA VAL A 222 5.64 18.10 -2.18
C VAL A 222 6.64 17.60 -1.14
N GLY A 223 7.90 17.97 -1.31
CA GLY A 223 8.99 17.55 -0.42
C GLY A 223 9.39 16.08 -0.60
N LYS A 224 10.03 15.53 0.43
CA LYS A 224 10.45 14.13 0.50
C LYS A 224 9.53 13.38 1.47
N ALA A 225 9.40 12.07 1.27
CA ALA A 225 8.74 11.20 2.23
C ALA A 225 9.48 11.21 3.58
N VAL A 226 8.72 11.07 4.66
CA VAL A 226 9.20 11.01 6.04
C VAL A 226 8.77 9.69 6.69
N ASN A 227 9.23 9.40 7.90
CA ASN A 227 8.76 8.31 8.78
C ASN A 227 8.70 6.94 8.10
N VAL A 228 9.80 6.52 7.43
CA VAL A 228 9.85 5.20 6.77
C VAL A 228 9.71 4.08 7.79
N ALA A 229 8.73 3.20 7.59
CA ALA A 229 8.40 2.09 8.46
C ALA A 229 8.00 0.82 7.68
N PRO A 230 8.06 -0.37 8.27
CA PRO A 230 7.58 -1.59 7.62
C PRO A 230 6.06 -1.62 7.51
N TYR A 231 5.57 -2.26 6.45
CA TYR A 231 4.19 -2.74 6.35
C TYR A 231 4.09 -4.18 6.84
N GLY A 232 3.01 -4.49 7.52
CA GLY A 232 2.74 -5.82 8.05
C GLY A 232 1.41 -6.41 7.61
N ILE A 233 1.42 -7.71 7.25
CA ILE A 233 0.20 -8.50 7.10
C ILE A 233 -0.30 -8.86 8.49
N ALA A 234 -1.52 -8.44 8.84
CA ALA A 234 -2.11 -8.65 10.16
C ALA A 234 -2.76 -10.03 10.31
N THR A 235 -2.60 -10.65 11.48
CA THR A 235 -3.28 -11.88 11.89
C THR A 235 -3.77 -11.79 13.34
N PRO A 236 -4.77 -12.61 13.78
CA PRO A 236 -5.30 -12.54 15.14
C PRO A 236 -4.23 -12.72 16.23
N LYS A 237 -4.38 -12.04 17.35
CA LYS A 237 -3.51 -12.16 18.55
C LYS A 237 -3.86 -13.42 19.38
N THR A 238 -4.04 -14.54 18.69
CA THR A 238 -4.33 -15.86 19.28
C THR A 238 -3.19 -16.83 18.96
N ALA A 239 -3.12 -17.98 19.64
CA ALA A 239 -2.12 -18.99 19.32
C ALA A 239 -2.19 -19.46 17.85
N ALA A 240 -3.40 -19.69 17.33
CA ALA A 240 -3.60 -20.05 15.92
C ALA A 240 -3.23 -18.89 14.96
N GLY A 241 -3.57 -17.64 15.31
CA GLY A 241 -3.19 -16.47 14.51
C GLY A 241 -1.68 -16.25 14.49
N HIS A 242 -1.00 -16.42 15.62
CA HIS A 242 0.47 -16.36 15.68
C HIS A 242 1.13 -17.45 14.81
N GLN A 243 0.61 -18.69 14.88
CA GLN A 243 1.10 -19.78 14.04
C GLN A 243 0.85 -19.52 12.55
N LEU A 244 -0.29 -18.89 12.19
CA LEU A 244 -0.56 -18.45 10.82
C LEU A 244 0.44 -17.37 10.36
N ALA A 245 0.78 -16.43 11.24
CA ALA A 245 1.80 -15.42 10.94
C ALA A 245 3.17 -16.06 10.63
N LEU A 246 3.58 -17.08 11.40
CA LEU A 246 4.81 -17.84 11.11
C LEU A 246 4.74 -18.57 9.76
N ALA A 247 3.57 -19.10 9.37
CA ALA A 247 3.37 -19.72 8.07
C ALA A 247 3.47 -18.67 6.94
N ILE A 248 2.83 -17.51 7.09
CA ILE A 248 2.92 -16.38 6.15
C ILE A 248 4.38 -15.91 6.01
N GLN A 249 5.10 -15.74 7.11
CA GLN A 249 6.52 -15.39 7.10
C GLN A 249 7.35 -16.40 6.30
N ALA A 250 7.12 -17.69 6.51
CA ALA A 250 7.83 -18.74 5.77
C ALA A 250 7.49 -18.69 4.27
N ALA A 251 6.23 -18.47 3.90
CA ALA A 251 5.81 -18.31 2.50
C ALA A 251 6.45 -17.08 1.84
N LEU A 252 6.49 -15.94 2.51
CA LEU A 252 7.18 -14.74 2.01
C LEU A 252 8.66 -15.00 1.74
N LYS A 253 9.36 -15.69 2.64
CA LYS A 253 10.76 -16.08 2.43
C LYS A 253 10.94 -16.97 1.20
N VAL A 254 10.01 -17.90 0.94
CA VAL A 254 10.00 -18.73 -0.27
C VAL A 254 9.77 -17.85 -1.52
N LEU A 255 8.80 -16.94 -1.49
CA LEU A 255 8.49 -16.04 -2.61
C LEU A 255 9.63 -15.08 -2.93
N ILE A 256 10.38 -14.64 -1.92
CA ILE A 256 11.60 -13.83 -2.13
C ILE A 256 12.68 -14.68 -2.79
N ALA A 257 12.92 -15.89 -2.25
CA ALA A 257 14.00 -16.76 -2.74
C ALA A 257 13.80 -17.22 -4.20
N ASN A 258 12.55 -17.39 -4.64
CA ASN A 258 12.23 -17.79 -6.01
C ASN A 258 11.93 -16.61 -6.96
N GLY A 259 12.05 -15.35 -6.48
CA GLY A 259 11.87 -14.15 -7.28
C GLY A 259 10.41 -13.71 -7.47
N THR A 260 9.41 -14.50 -7.07
CA THR A 260 7.98 -14.16 -7.24
C THR A 260 7.61 -12.85 -6.53
N TYR A 261 8.06 -12.66 -5.30
CA TYR A 261 7.86 -11.43 -4.53
C TYR A 261 8.35 -10.21 -5.31
N HIS A 262 9.58 -10.25 -5.79
CA HIS A 262 10.18 -9.12 -6.52
C HIS A 262 9.46 -8.86 -7.85
N ALA A 263 9.06 -9.91 -8.56
CA ALA A 263 8.29 -9.79 -9.80
C ALA A 263 6.92 -9.14 -9.58
N ILE A 264 6.22 -9.47 -8.48
CA ILE A 264 4.96 -8.82 -8.09
C ILE A 264 5.21 -7.33 -7.88
N LEU A 265 6.14 -6.93 -7.01
CA LEU A 265 6.41 -5.52 -6.72
C LEU A 265 6.81 -4.73 -7.98
N THR A 266 7.62 -5.33 -8.85
CA THR A 266 8.05 -4.71 -10.11
C THR A 266 6.87 -4.48 -11.07
N SER A 267 5.90 -5.39 -11.11
CA SER A 267 4.72 -5.25 -11.98
C SER A 267 3.83 -4.06 -11.62
N PHE A 268 3.93 -3.57 -10.38
CA PHE A 268 3.23 -2.37 -9.90
C PHE A 268 4.15 -1.14 -9.76
N GLY A 269 5.45 -1.26 -10.07
CA GLY A 269 6.40 -0.16 -9.98
C GLY A 269 6.81 0.23 -8.57
N VAL A 270 6.56 -0.64 -7.58
CA VAL A 270 6.79 -0.37 -6.14
C VAL A 270 8.01 -1.12 -5.56
N GLN A 271 8.86 -1.69 -6.41
CA GLN A 271 10.01 -2.50 -5.98
C GLN A 271 11.01 -1.77 -5.06
N ALA A 272 10.97 -0.44 -5.01
CA ALA A 272 11.82 0.36 -4.12
C ALA A 272 11.52 0.10 -2.63
N GLY A 273 10.29 -0.33 -2.29
CA GLY A 273 9.89 -0.68 -0.93
C GLY A 273 10.15 -2.15 -0.57
N ALA A 274 10.80 -2.93 -1.44
CA ALA A 274 11.07 -4.35 -1.20
C ALA A 274 11.94 -4.56 0.05
N LEU A 275 11.53 -5.49 0.92
CA LEU A 275 12.34 -5.93 2.05
C LEU A 275 13.24 -7.11 1.65
N PRO A 276 14.51 -7.12 2.09
CA PRO A 276 15.34 -8.30 1.99
C PRO A 276 14.85 -9.40 2.95
N VAL A 277 15.15 -10.66 2.66
CA VAL A 277 14.68 -11.83 3.42
C VAL A 277 14.89 -11.74 4.94
N GLY A 278 16.00 -11.13 5.37
CA GLY A 278 16.33 -10.93 6.79
C GLY A 278 15.46 -9.89 7.50
N ARG A 279 14.71 -9.07 6.76
CA ARG A 279 13.79 -8.05 7.29
C ARG A 279 12.33 -8.51 7.26
N ILE A 280 12.05 -9.73 6.80
CA ILE A 280 10.72 -10.35 6.93
C ILE A 280 10.58 -10.81 8.38
N GLN A 281 10.08 -9.94 9.24
CA GLN A 281 10.02 -10.12 10.69
C GLN A 281 8.57 -10.34 11.15
N LEU A 282 8.42 -10.89 12.33
CA LEU A 282 7.15 -10.97 13.03
C LEU A 282 7.15 -9.87 14.09
N ASN A 283 6.19 -8.94 14.01
CA ASN A 283 6.08 -7.78 14.90
C ASN A 283 7.40 -6.96 14.93
N GLY A 284 7.82 -6.49 13.77
CA GLY A 284 9.10 -5.81 13.57
C GLY A 284 9.07 -4.31 13.75
N ALA A 285 7.99 -3.73 14.29
CA ALA A 285 7.85 -2.31 14.53
C ALA A 285 8.98 -1.76 15.41
N THR A 286 9.49 -0.59 15.04
CA THR A 286 10.53 0.14 15.78
C THR A 286 9.98 1.32 16.59
N SER A 287 8.71 1.71 16.37
CA SER A 287 8.02 2.85 17.00
C SER A 287 6.58 2.50 17.42
#